data_972e2ec28b39fefe1b0fea7359758291
#
_entry.id   972e2ec28b39fefe1b0fea7359758291
#
_cell.length_a   1.000
_cell.length_b   1.000
_cell.length_c   1.000
_cell.angle_alpha   90.00
_cell.angle_beta   90.00
_cell.angle_gamma   90.00
#
_symmetry.space_group_name_H-M   'P 1'
#
loop_
_entity.id
_entity.type
_entity.pdbx_description
1 polymer ?
#
loop_
_entity_poly.entity_id
_entity_poly.type
_entity_poly.pdbx_seq_one_letter_code
_entity_poly.pdbx_strand_id
1 'polypeptide(L)'
;MTKLANHVISAKIITGKSKGTEIYIPRMSMSPSQSPWPFKLIRRQFPIMLSYAMTINKSQGQSLDCVGLYLPTPVFSHGQLYVAASRVKSKSGLKILIHDNENKPLTTTTNVVFKEVFNNL
;
A
#
# COMPACT_ATOMS: atom_id res chain seq x y z
N MET A 1 3.37 -6.55 16.56
CA MET A 1 4.36 -7.56 16.98
C MET A 1 4.35 -7.58 18.49
N THR A 2 4.12 -8.73 19.13
CA THR A 2 3.99 -8.86 20.59
C THR A 2 5.22 -9.50 21.23
N LYS A 3 5.79 -10.49 20.57
CA LYS A 3 7.04 -11.16 21.04
C LYS A 3 7.93 -11.49 19.84
N LEU A 4 9.24 -11.39 20.05
CA LEU A 4 10.26 -11.75 19.08
C LEU A 4 11.14 -12.85 19.68
N ALA A 5 11.20 -14.01 19.02
CA ALA A 5 12.11 -15.10 19.33
C ALA A 5 13.01 -15.40 18.12
N ASN A 6 14.03 -16.21 18.30
CA ASN A 6 15.01 -16.50 17.25
C ASN A 6 14.39 -17.12 15.99
N HIS A 7 13.34 -17.93 16.14
CA HIS A 7 12.73 -18.69 15.03
C HIS A 7 11.29 -18.30 14.72
N VAL A 8 10.61 -17.58 15.61
CA VAL A 8 9.18 -17.26 15.51
C VAL A 8 8.93 -15.84 16.00
N ILE A 9 8.07 -15.11 15.28
CA ILE A 9 7.49 -13.84 15.73
C ILE A 9 6.05 -14.12 16.13
N SER A 10 5.65 -13.67 17.32
CA SER A 10 4.24 -13.54 17.71
C SER A 10 3.76 -12.14 17.34
N ALA A 11 2.62 -12.07 16.68
CA ALA A 11 2.00 -10.82 16.26
C ALA A 11 0.49 -10.87 16.47
N LYS A 12 -0.12 -9.70 16.70
CA LYS A 12 -1.56 -9.55 16.83
C LYS A 12 -2.12 -8.78 15.62
N ILE A 13 -3.16 -9.30 15.01
CA ILE A 13 -3.83 -8.64 13.90
C ILE A 13 -4.54 -7.40 14.44
N ILE A 14 -4.29 -6.23 13.84
CA ILE A 14 -4.82 -4.94 14.32
C ILE A 14 -6.03 -4.46 13.51
N THR A 15 -6.28 -5.00 12.31
CA THR A 15 -7.36 -4.59 11.42
C THR A 15 -8.06 -5.78 10.78
N GLY A 16 -9.24 -5.56 10.17
CA GLY A 16 -10.01 -6.58 9.46
C GLY A 16 -10.83 -7.50 10.37
N LYS A 17 -11.43 -8.52 9.75
CA LYS A 17 -12.35 -9.46 10.42
C LYS A 17 -11.72 -10.25 11.58
N SER A 18 -10.42 -10.52 11.49
CA SER A 18 -9.64 -11.27 12.49
C SER A 18 -8.89 -10.37 13.46
N LYS A 19 -9.33 -9.12 13.64
CA LYS A 19 -8.72 -8.17 14.59
C LYS A 19 -8.65 -8.78 15.99
N GLY A 20 -7.46 -8.70 16.59
CA GLY A 20 -7.22 -9.22 17.94
C GLY A 20 -6.65 -10.64 17.97
N THR A 21 -6.71 -11.40 16.89
CA THR A 21 -6.16 -12.75 16.81
C THR A 21 -4.63 -12.71 16.88
N GLU A 22 -4.06 -13.58 17.69
CA GLU A 22 -2.62 -13.78 17.75
C GLU A 22 -2.18 -14.80 16.70
N ILE A 23 -1.12 -14.48 15.97
CA ILE A 23 -0.53 -15.31 14.93
C ILE A 23 0.95 -15.52 15.17
N TYR A 24 1.47 -16.66 14.73
CA TYR A 24 2.87 -17.01 14.81
C TYR A 24 3.47 -17.10 13.40
N ILE A 25 4.54 -16.34 13.17
CA ILE A 25 5.21 -16.23 11.88
C ILE A 25 6.60 -16.86 12.01
N PRO A 26 6.84 -18.04 11.42
CA PRO A 26 8.15 -18.68 11.42
C PRO A 26 9.10 -18.03 10.42
N ARG A 27 10.41 -18.29 10.58
CA ARG A 27 11.38 -18.00 9.54
C ARG A 27 11.22 -18.99 8.39
N MET A 28 11.23 -18.45 7.16
CA MET A 28 11.11 -19.23 5.93
C MET A 28 12.39 -19.10 5.11
N SER A 29 12.74 -20.16 4.36
CA SER A 29 13.78 -20.10 3.36
C SER A 29 13.24 -19.45 2.12
N MET A 30 13.81 -18.33 1.72
CA MET A 30 13.41 -17.53 0.58
C MET A 30 14.56 -17.46 -0.42
N SER A 31 14.25 -17.63 -1.69
CA SER A 31 15.19 -17.50 -2.80
C SER A 31 14.55 -16.61 -3.87
N PRO A 32 15.28 -15.67 -4.48
CA PRO A 32 14.78 -14.92 -5.63
C PRO A 32 14.40 -15.87 -6.78
N SER A 33 13.26 -15.63 -7.42
CA SER A 33 12.80 -16.42 -8.56
C SER A 33 13.69 -16.22 -9.81
N GLN A 34 14.29 -15.02 -9.92
CA GLN A 34 15.23 -14.68 -10.97
C GLN A 34 16.47 -14.06 -10.31
N SER A 35 17.59 -14.73 -10.41
CA SER A 35 18.86 -14.24 -9.90
C SER A 35 19.87 -14.16 -11.05
N PRO A 36 20.50 -12.99 -11.26
CA PRO A 36 21.57 -12.86 -12.25
C PRO A 36 22.89 -13.52 -11.81
N TRP A 37 22.93 -14.06 -10.59
CA TRP A 37 24.13 -14.63 -9.99
C TRP A 37 24.34 -16.10 -10.43
N PRO A 38 25.58 -16.58 -10.59
CA PRO A 38 25.88 -17.96 -10.95
C PRO A 38 25.64 -18.96 -9.82
N PHE A 39 25.17 -18.49 -8.66
CA PHE A 39 24.86 -19.31 -7.49
C PHE A 39 23.42 -19.06 -7.01
N LYS A 40 22.83 -20.05 -6.32
CA LYS A 40 21.52 -19.95 -5.73
C LYS A 40 21.61 -19.30 -4.34
N LEU A 41 21.10 -18.05 -4.22
CA LEU A 41 21.00 -17.37 -2.94
C LEU A 41 19.77 -17.89 -2.17
N ILE A 42 20.01 -18.44 -0.97
CA ILE A 42 18.94 -18.84 -0.05
C ILE A 42 19.12 -18.06 1.25
N ARG A 43 18.07 -17.33 1.65
CA ARG A 43 18.05 -16.59 2.93
C ARG A 43 16.94 -17.14 3.81
N ARG A 44 17.27 -17.47 5.07
CA ARG A 44 16.29 -17.85 6.08
C ARG A 44 15.89 -16.62 6.90
N GLN A 45 14.72 -16.08 6.62
CA GLN A 45 14.23 -14.85 7.21
C GLN A 45 12.73 -14.90 7.51
N PHE A 46 12.24 -13.93 8.28
CA PHE A 46 10.79 -13.75 8.45
C PHE A 46 10.20 -13.19 7.17
N PRO A 47 9.06 -13.75 6.66
CA PRO A 47 8.41 -13.30 5.42
C PRO A 47 7.57 -12.03 5.64
N ILE A 48 8.15 -11.04 6.34
CA ILE A 48 7.48 -9.77 6.65
C ILE A 48 8.41 -8.60 6.36
N MET A 49 7.82 -7.48 6.01
CA MET A 49 8.50 -6.21 5.80
C MET A 49 7.69 -5.11 6.49
N LEU A 50 8.37 -4.14 7.09
CA LEU A 50 7.72 -2.93 7.60
C LEU A 50 7.12 -2.15 6.44
N SER A 51 5.86 -1.75 6.60
CA SER A 51 5.16 -0.92 5.64
C SER A 51 4.21 0.01 6.38
N TYR A 52 4.42 1.32 6.25
CA TYR A 52 3.54 2.35 6.82
C TYR A 52 2.62 2.95 5.77
N ALA A 53 3.02 2.85 4.50
CA ALA A 53 2.26 3.32 3.36
C ALA A 53 2.55 2.44 2.13
N MET A 54 1.68 2.53 1.14
CA MET A 54 1.89 1.91 -0.16
C MET A 54 1.60 2.93 -1.26
N THR A 55 2.16 2.74 -2.44
CA THR A 55 1.84 3.58 -3.59
C THR A 55 0.42 3.30 -4.07
N ILE A 56 -0.20 4.28 -4.72
CA ILE A 56 -1.55 4.15 -5.30
C ILE A 56 -1.62 2.92 -6.22
N ASN A 57 -0.62 2.72 -7.07
CA ASN A 57 -0.60 1.59 -8.01
C ASN A 57 -0.57 0.23 -7.31
N LYS A 58 0.12 0.09 -6.18
CA LYS A 58 0.14 -1.15 -5.38
C LYS A 58 -1.17 -1.42 -4.66
N SER A 59 -2.00 -0.41 -4.44
CA SER A 59 -3.32 -0.56 -3.83
C SER A 59 -4.39 -1.02 -4.81
N GLN A 60 -4.09 -1.11 -6.10
CA GLN A 60 -5.04 -1.54 -7.12
C GLN A 60 -5.61 -2.93 -6.81
N GLY A 61 -6.93 -3.09 -6.96
CA GLY A 61 -7.64 -4.33 -6.64
C GLY A 61 -7.94 -4.56 -5.15
N GLN A 62 -7.40 -3.74 -4.24
CA GLN A 62 -7.69 -3.85 -2.80
C GLN A 62 -8.96 -3.10 -2.43
N SER A 63 -9.66 -3.57 -1.40
CA SER A 63 -10.80 -2.88 -0.77
C SER A 63 -10.53 -2.70 0.71
N LEU A 64 -10.56 -1.45 1.17
CA LEU A 64 -10.20 -1.06 2.53
C LEU A 64 -11.36 -0.33 3.21
N ASP A 65 -11.48 -0.45 4.52
CA ASP A 65 -12.51 0.25 5.29
C ASP A 65 -12.11 1.72 5.52
N CYS A 66 -10.81 1.97 5.74
CA CYS A 66 -10.25 3.30 5.94
C CYS A 66 -9.01 3.50 5.09
N VAL A 67 -8.93 4.64 4.40
CA VAL A 67 -7.80 5.03 3.55
C VAL A 67 -7.40 6.46 3.89
N GLY A 68 -6.12 6.67 4.19
CA GLY A 68 -5.47 7.97 4.21
C GLY A 68 -4.71 8.16 2.90
N LEU A 69 -5.18 9.05 2.05
CA LEU A 69 -4.52 9.41 0.79
C LEU A 69 -3.65 10.64 1.02
N TYR A 70 -2.34 10.50 0.83
CA TYR A 70 -1.38 11.59 0.92
C TYR A 70 -0.88 11.96 -0.46
N LEU A 71 -1.08 13.23 -0.83
CA LEU A 71 -0.68 13.79 -2.13
C LEU A 71 0.26 14.99 -1.90
N PRO A 72 1.56 14.76 -1.75
CA PRO A 72 2.55 15.84 -1.68
C PRO A 72 2.70 16.56 -3.02
N THR A 73 2.35 15.89 -4.11
CA THR A 73 2.28 16.42 -5.47
C THR A 73 1.03 15.88 -6.15
N PRO A 74 0.47 16.57 -7.15
CA PRO A 74 -0.64 16.03 -7.93
C PRO A 74 -0.31 14.68 -8.57
N VAL A 75 -1.33 13.89 -8.85
CA VAL A 75 -1.17 12.64 -9.62
C VAL A 75 -0.66 12.95 -11.03
N PHE A 76 0.13 12.05 -11.59
CA PHE A 76 0.77 12.23 -12.91
C PHE A 76 0.22 11.31 -14.01
N SER A 77 -0.65 10.37 -13.67
CA SER A 77 -1.18 9.38 -14.61
C SER A 77 -2.70 9.40 -14.65
N HIS A 78 -3.24 9.12 -15.86
CA HIS A 78 -4.67 8.94 -16.07
C HIS A 78 -5.26 7.87 -15.15
N GLY A 79 -6.39 8.18 -14.53
CA GLY A 79 -7.10 7.26 -13.63
C GLY A 79 -6.45 7.01 -12.27
N GLN A 80 -5.26 7.55 -12.01
CA GLN A 80 -4.53 7.29 -10.76
C GLN A 80 -5.30 7.79 -9.53
N LEU A 81 -5.90 8.97 -9.60
CA LEU A 81 -6.72 9.51 -8.51
C LEU A 81 -7.99 8.67 -8.30
N TYR A 82 -8.60 8.18 -9.38
CA TYR A 82 -9.74 7.26 -9.31
C TYR A 82 -9.35 5.96 -8.62
N VAL A 83 -8.21 5.36 -8.99
CA VAL A 83 -7.69 4.16 -8.32
C VAL A 83 -7.56 4.40 -6.82
N ALA A 84 -6.97 5.51 -6.40
CA ALA A 84 -6.80 5.83 -4.98
C ALA A 84 -8.14 5.98 -4.25
N ALA A 85 -9.05 6.78 -4.80
CA ALA A 85 -10.36 7.06 -4.19
C ALA A 85 -11.28 5.83 -4.15
N SER A 86 -11.19 4.95 -5.17
CA SER A 86 -12.01 3.73 -5.25
C SER A 86 -11.54 2.59 -4.33
N ARG A 87 -10.44 2.74 -3.61
CA ARG A 87 -9.97 1.72 -2.66
C ARG A 87 -10.81 1.65 -1.40
N VAL A 88 -11.50 2.71 -1.05
CA VAL A 88 -12.33 2.77 0.15
C VAL A 88 -13.78 2.35 -0.17
N LYS A 89 -14.40 1.61 0.76
CA LYS A 89 -15.79 1.13 0.62
C LYS A 89 -16.83 2.21 0.81
N SER A 90 -16.49 3.28 1.54
CA SER A 90 -17.41 4.38 1.84
C SER A 90 -16.67 5.72 1.90
N LYS A 91 -17.36 6.80 1.55
CA LYS A 91 -16.81 8.17 1.58
C LYS A 91 -16.30 8.56 2.97
N SER A 92 -16.95 8.10 4.04
CA SER A 92 -16.55 8.39 5.42
C SER A 92 -15.22 7.76 5.84
N GLY A 93 -14.81 6.69 5.16
CA GLY A 93 -13.51 6.04 5.38
C GLY A 93 -12.34 6.69 4.65
N LEU A 94 -12.59 7.67 3.77
CA LEU A 94 -11.54 8.34 3.00
C LEU A 94 -11.12 9.65 3.67
N LYS A 95 -9.84 9.78 3.95
CA LYS A 95 -9.21 11.03 4.38
C LYS A 95 -8.13 11.41 3.37
N ILE A 96 -8.12 12.66 2.94
CA ILE A 96 -7.17 13.15 1.93
C ILE A 96 -6.37 14.29 2.53
N LEU A 97 -5.06 14.22 2.37
CA LEU A 97 -4.13 15.27 2.73
C LEU A 97 -3.35 15.67 1.47
N ILE A 98 -3.48 16.92 1.09
CA ILE A 98 -2.82 17.50 -0.07
C ILE A 98 -1.91 18.61 0.42
N HIS A 99 -0.70 18.67 -0.08
CA HIS A 99 0.25 19.75 0.21
C HIS A 99 0.70 20.45 -1.06
N ASP A 100 1.15 21.69 -0.93
CA ASP A 100 1.94 22.37 -1.94
C ASP A 100 3.44 22.09 -1.77
N ASN A 101 4.25 22.70 -2.61
CA ASN A 101 5.71 22.57 -2.55
C ASN A 101 6.34 23.18 -1.27
N GLU A 102 5.59 23.99 -0.54
CA GLU A 102 5.98 24.59 0.74
C GLU A 102 5.45 23.82 1.96
N ASN A 103 4.89 22.62 1.75
CA ASN A 103 4.23 21.80 2.78
C ASN A 103 3.00 22.46 3.44
N LYS A 104 2.36 23.41 2.78
CA LYS A 104 1.09 23.97 3.24
C LYS A 104 -0.07 23.10 2.78
N PRO A 105 -1.06 22.82 3.63
CA PRO A 105 -2.22 22.01 3.24
C PRO A 105 -3.07 22.74 2.20
N LEU A 106 -3.47 22.00 1.16
CA LEU A 106 -4.36 22.45 0.10
C LEU A 106 -5.71 21.72 0.19
N THR A 107 -6.75 22.35 -0.35
CA THR A 107 -8.11 21.77 -0.44
C THR A 107 -8.45 21.22 -1.82
N THR A 108 -7.60 21.46 -2.81
CA THR A 108 -7.80 21.06 -4.21
C THR A 108 -6.55 20.42 -4.78
N THR A 109 -6.73 19.53 -5.77
CA THR A 109 -5.65 18.92 -6.52
C THR A 109 -6.05 18.75 -7.99
N THR A 110 -5.06 18.59 -8.87
CA THR A 110 -5.29 18.35 -10.28
C THR A 110 -5.45 16.86 -10.55
N ASN A 111 -6.44 16.49 -11.36
CA ASN A 111 -6.58 15.14 -11.88
C ASN A 111 -6.08 15.08 -13.32
N VAL A 112 -5.48 13.94 -13.68
CA VAL A 112 -5.02 13.69 -15.06
C VAL A 112 -6.05 12.82 -15.78
N VAL A 113 -6.59 13.34 -16.89
CA VAL A 113 -7.54 12.62 -17.74
C VAL A 113 -7.08 12.75 -19.19
N PHE A 114 -6.95 11.63 -19.88
CA PHE A 114 -6.67 11.60 -21.32
C PHE A 114 -7.97 11.88 -22.07
N LYS A 115 -8.07 13.08 -22.63
CA LYS A 115 -9.28 13.53 -23.35
C LYS A 115 -9.49 12.79 -24.67
N GLU A 116 -8.44 12.24 -25.24
CA GLU A 116 -8.45 11.48 -26.49
C GLU A 116 -9.38 10.25 -26.43
N VAL A 117 -9.57 9.70 -25.22
CA VAL A 117 -10.50 8.58 -24.99
C VAL A 117 -11.95 8.97 -25.31
N PHE A 118 -12.29 10.25 -25.20
CA PHE A 118 -13.65 10.77 -25.43
C PHE A 118 -13.87 11.32 -26.85
N ASN A 119 -12.82 11.44 -27.66
CA ASN A 119 -12.92 12.00 -29.01
C ASN A 119 -13.52 11.01 -30.03
N ASN A 120 -13.73 9.75 -29.64
CA ASN A 120 -14.30 8.71 -30.51
C ASN A 120 -15.69 8.23 -30.03
N LEU A 121 -16.33 9.01 -29.15
CA LEU A 121 -17.72 8.85 -28.72
C LEU A 121 -18.56 9.95 -29.32
#